data_33ec58a0af7da46192660fdcc6048dab
#
_entry.id   33ec58a0af7da46192660fdcc6048dab
#
_cell.length_a   1.000
_cell.length_b   1.000
_cell.length_c   1.000
_cell.angle_alpha   90.00
_cell.angle_beta   90.00
_cell.angle_gamma   90.00
#
_symmetry.space_group_name_H-M   'P 1'
#
loop_
_entity.id
_entity.type
_entity.pdbx_description
1 polymer ?
#
loop_
_entity_poly.entity_id
_entity_poly.type
_entity_poly.pdbx_seq_one_letter_code
_entity_poly.pdbx_strand_id
1 'polypeptide(L)'
;RSSGNELYKKFRAAHSSCALAVNTFARWKSDPSSLNISGDTRFNTLTFEGKCSTGLGGTPPNLDLLLTNDENIIGIESKFTEYFKPKKPHFFGSYQRENLPQAEDEWWSLLEKTRNGSPQYLDTAQLIKHYLGLRYLNSKKGFANYKITLLYIFWEPVNWNDFDVFKNHREEIEN
;
A
#
# COMPACT_ATOMS: atom_id res chain seq x y z
N ARG A 1 -5.36 -12.49 -16.96
CA ARG A 1 -3.91 -12.67 -17.12
C ARG A 1 -3.27 -11.52 -16.37
N SER A 2 -2.72 -11.78 -15.18
CA SER A 2 -1.96 -10.80 -14.43
C SER A 2 -0.72 -10.43 -15.24
N SER A 3 -0.39 -9.15 -15.28
CA SER A 3 0.89 -8.66 -15.79
C SER A 3 2.05 -9.05 -14.85
N GLY A 4 2.10 -10.32 -14.44
CA GLY A 4 3.02 -10.92 -13.48
C GLY A 4 4.50 -10.90 -13.86
N ASN A 5 4.95 -9.87 -14.57
CA ASN A 5 6.34 -9.68 -14.95
C ASN A 5 7.17 -8.95 -13.87
N GLU A 6 6.55 -8.42 -12.83
CA GLU A 6 7.28 -7.71 -11.78
C GLU A 6 8.06 -8.68 -10.90
N LEU A 7 7.45 -9.79 -10.47
CA LEU A 7 8.16 -10.85 -9.75
C LEU A 7 9.34 -11.43 -10.54
N TYR A 8 9.24 -11.52 -11.88
CA TYR A 8 10.32 -12.07 -12.70
C TYR A 8 11.43 -11.07 -13.03
N LYS A 9 11.09 -9.80 -13.23
CA LYS A 9 12.07 -8.78 -13.67
C LYS A 9 12.60 -7.93 -12.53
N LYS A 10 11.75 -7.53 -11.58
CA LYS A 10 12.13 -6.64 -10.47
C LYS A 10 12.58 -7.38 -9.22
N PHE A 11 12.11 -8.60 -8.98
CA PHE A 11 12.47 -9.39 -7.79
C PHE A 11 13.98 -9.63 -7.66
N ARG A 12 14.70 -9.71 -8.79
CA ARG A 12 16.16 -9.88 -8.80
C ARG A 12 16.93 -8.58 -8.58
N ALA A 13 16.27 -7.45 -8.56
CA ALA A 13 16.92 -6.18 -8.30
C ALA A 13 17.13 -6.01 -6.78
N ALA A 14 18.36 -5.77 -6.37
CA ALA A 14 18.74 -5.62 -4.96
C ALA A 14 18.00 -4.45 -4.25
N HIS A 15 17.31 -3.60 -5.01
CA HIS A 15 16.57 -2.43 -4.54
C HIS A 15 15.05 -2.57 -4.70
N SER A 16 14.53 -3.79 -4.81
CA SER A 16 13.10 -4.03 -5.04
C SER A 16 12.30 -4.06 -3.73
N SER A 17 11.28 -3.21 -3.61
CA SER A 17 10.30 -3.26 -2.51
C SER A 17 9.57 -4.59 -2.44
N CYS A 18 9.23 -5.18 -3.59
CA CYS A 18 8.64 -6.52 -3.65
C CYS A 18 9.57 -7.57 -3.03
N ALA A 19 10.89 -7.49 -3.29
CA ALA A 19 11.86 -8.38 -2.64
C ALA A 19 11.93 -8.14 -1.13
N LEU A 20 11.85 -6.88 -0.69
CA LEU A 20 11.78 -6.54 0.73
C LEU A 20 10.56 -7.19 1.39
N ALA A 21 9.37 -7.02 0.80
CA ALA A 21 8.14 -7.62 1.31
C ALA A 21 8.23 -9.16 1.38
N VAL A 22 8.69 -9.80 0.31
CA VAL A 22 8.82 -11.27 0.27
C VAL A 22 9.82 -11.75 1.29
N ASN A 23 11.01 -11.15 1.38
CA ASN A 23 12.04 -11.57 2.35
C ASN A 23 11.58 -11.38 3.79
N THR A 24 10.75 -10.37 4.05
CA THR A 24 10.20 -10.12 5.38
C THR A 24 9.11 -11.12 5.75
N PHE A 25 8.19 -11.44 4.83
CA PHE A 25 6.94 -12.13 5.16
C PHE A 25 6.82 -13.56 4.61
N ALA A 26 7.71 -14.02 3.71
CA ALA A 26 7.56 -15.32 3.04
C ALA A 26 7.49 -16.52 3.99
N ARG A 27 8.14 -16.43 5.15
CA ARG A 27 8.14 -17.51 6.16
C ARG A 27 6.74 -17.83 6.69
N TRP A 28 5.81 -16.87 6.65
CA TRP A 28 4.42 -17.07 7.08
C TRP A 28 3.46 -17.43 5.94
N LYS A 29 3.97 -17.62 4.72
CA LYS A 29 3.12 -17.95 3.57
C LYS A 29 2.40 -19.28 3.73
N SER A 30 3.04 -20.26 4.34
CA SER A 30 2.45 -21.59 4.60
C SER A 30 1.56 -21.62 5.83
N ASP A 31 1.80 -20.75 6.81
CA ASP A 31 1.01 -20.62 8.03
C ASP A 31 0.87 -19.15 8.42
N PRO A 32 -0.06 -18.43 7.79
CA PRO A 32 -0.32 -17.02 8.12
C PRO A 32 -0.83 -16.81 9.54
N SER A 33 -1.42 -17.83 10.16
CA SER A 33 -2.04 -17.70 11.48
C SER A 33 -1.04 -17.40 12.60
N SER A 34 0.22 -17.75 12.39
CA SER A 34 1.33 -17.49 13.33
C SER A 34 1.95 -16.10 13.21
N LEU A 35 1.54 -15.32 12.20
CA LEU A 35 1.99 -13.93 12.03
C LEU A 35 1.27 -13.00 13.01
N ASN A 36 2.03 -12.08 13.62
CA ASN A 36 1.48 -11.00 14.44
C ASN A 36 1.89 -9.65 13.83
N ILE A 37 0.91 -8.80 13.55
CA ILE A 37 1.12 -7.43 13.08
C ILE A 37 0.37 -6.48 14.01
N SER A 38 1.11 -5.74 14.82
CA SER A 38 0.56 -4.73 15.75
C SER A 38 -0.55 -5.28 16.67
N GLY A 39 -0.47 -6.55 17.04
CA GLY A 39 -1.48 -7.25 17.87
C GLY A 39 -2.53 -8.00 17.06
N ASP A 40 -2.71 -7.73 15.79
CA ASP A 40 -3.57 -8.52 14.91
C ASP A 40 -2.89 -9.84 14.57
N THR A 41 -3.61 -10.96 14.74
CA THR A 41 -3.11 -12.33 14.57
C THR A 41 -4.14 -13.21 13.88
N ARG A 42 -3.86 -14.51 13.78
CA ARG A 42 -4.77 -15.51 13.22
C ARG A 42 -5.22 -15.17 11.80
N PHE A 43 -4.28 -14.72 10.96
CA PHE A 43 -4.59 -14.45 9.57
C PHE A 43 -4.94 -15.72 8.83
N ASN A 44 -6.03 -15.69 8.09
CA ASN A 44 -6.50 -16.80 7.24
C ASN A 44 -5.80 -16.79 5.89
N THR A 45 -5.40 -15.61 5.41
CA THR A 45 -4.72 -15.44 4.12
C THR A 45 -3.51 -14.52 4.21
N LEU A 46 -2.51 -14.84 3.39
CA LEU A 46 -1.37 -13.99 3.10
C LEU A 46 -1.11 -14.04 1.59
N THR A 47 -1.28 -12.90 0.92
CA THR A 47 -1.18 -12.81 -0.54
C THR A 47 -0.20 -11.71 -0.94
N PHE A 48 0.94 -12.11 -1.55
CA PHE A 48 1.86 -11.17 -2.17
C PHE A 48 1.27 -10.62 -3.47
N GLU A 49 1.62 -9.39 -3.83
CA GLU A 49 1.08 -8.69 -4.99
C GLU A 49 -0.46 -8.71 -4.99
N GLY A 50 -1.04 -8.45 -3.81
CA GLY A 50 -2.48 -8.51 -3.59
C GLY A 50 -3.19 -7.43 -4.40
N LYS A 51 -4.05 -7.82 -5.35
CA LYS A 51 -4.83 -6.88 -6.15
C LYS A 51 -5.85 -6.17 -5.30
N CYS A 52 -5.78 -4.86 -5.26
CA CYS A 52 -6.64 -4.00 -4.48
C CYS A 52 -7.48 -3.10 -5.41
N SER A 53 -8.46 -3.70 -6.11
CA SER A 53 -9.31 -2.97 -7.05
C SER A 53 -10.09 -1.87 -6.34
N THR A 54 -10.08 -0.67 -6.92
CA THR A 54 -10.93 0.45 -6.47
C THR A 54 -12.35 0.40 -7.03
N GLY A 55 -12.61 -0.48 -7.98
CA GLY A 55 -13.89 -0.51 -8.72
C GLY A 55 -13.98 0.46 -9.90
N LEU A 56 -12.98 1.30 -10.11
CA LEU A 56 -12.97 2.35 -11.16
C LEU A 56 -12.58 1.86 -12.55
N GLY A 57 -12.38 0.57 -12.74
CA GLY A 57 -11.82 0.04 -13.99
C GLY A 57 -10.30 0.28 -14.13
N GLY A 58 -9.74 -0.17 -15.26
CA GLY A 58 -8.30 -0.11 -15.50
C GLY A 58 -7.50 -1.18 -14.72
N THR A 59 -6.19 -0.99 -14.61
CA THR A 59 -5.32 -1.89 -13.85
C THR A 59 -5.47 -1.58 -12.36
N PRO A 60 -5.92 -2.55 -11.54
CA PRO A 60 -6.01 -2.34 -10.10
C PRO A 60 -4.62 -2.10 -9.50
N PRO A 61 -4.50 -1.23 -8.48
CA PRO A 61 -3.28 -1.15 -7.71
C PRO A 61 -2.98 -2.49 -7.03
N ASN A 62 -1.71 -2.85 -6.95
CA ASN A 62 -1.24 -4.03 -6.26
C ASN A 62 -0.58 -3.60 -4.96
N LEU A 63 -1.05 -4.14 -3.84
CA LEU A 63 -0.34 -4.09 -2.56
C LEU A 63 0.80 -5.09 -2.57
N ASP A 64 1.94 -4.76 -1.98
CA ASP A 64 3.04 -5.74 -1.83
C ASP A 64 2.59 -6.95 -1.02
N LEU A 65 1.72 -6.73 -0.01
CA LEU A 65 1.11 -7.80 0.77
C LEU A 65 -0.33 -7.45 1.16
N LEU A 66 -1.21 -8.43 1.06
CA LEU A 66 -2.59 -8.38 1.56
C LEU A 66 -2.80 -9.53 2.55
N LEU A 67 -3.26 -9.18 3.76
CA LEU A 67 -3.58 -10.10 4.84
C LEU A 67 -5.05 -9.96 5.19
N THR A 68 -5.70 -11.08 5.48
CA THR A 68 -7.07 -11.08 6.02
C THR A 68 -7.21 -12.10 7.14
N ASN A 69 -8.04 -11.78 8.12
CA ASN A 69 -8.59 -12.71 9.09
C ASN A 69 -10.11 -12.49 9.19
N ASP A 70 -10.76 -12.97 10.23
CA ASP A 70 -12.23 -12.90 10.36
C ASP A 70 -12.74 -11.49 10.68
N GLU A 71 -11.86 -10.56 11.06
CA GLU A 71 -12.22 -9.21 11.52
C GLU A 71 -11.45 -8.09 10.80
N ASN A 72 -10.31 -8.41 10.17
CA ASN A 72 -9.37 -7.42 9.68
C ASN A 72 -8.97 -7.67 8.23
N ILE A 73 -8.75 -6.56 7.52
CA ILE A 73 -8.07 -6.49 6.23
C ILE A 73 -6.85 -5.59 6.41
N ILE A 74 -5.65 -6.15 6.22
CA ILE A 74 -4.41 -5.38 6.30
C ILE A 74 -3.74 -5.36 4.93
N GLY A 75 -3.59 -4.17 4.36
CA GLY A 75 -2.76 -3.92 3.19
C GLY A 75 -1.39 -3.41 3.61
N ILE A 76 -0.33 -3.94 3.01
CA ILE A 76 1.03 -3.48 3.25
C ILE A 76 1.63 -2.99 1.94
N GLU A 77 2.10 -1.77 1.94
CA GLU A 77 2.94 -1.19 0.91
C GLU A 77 4.35 -1.05 1.45
N SER A 78 5.33 -1.58 0.73
CA SER A 78 6.74 -1.50 1.12
C SER A 78 7.54 -0.63 0.16
N LYS A 79 8.56 0.04 0.68
CA LYS A 79 9.51 0.82 -0.13
C LYS A 79 10.93 0.51 0.31
N PHE A 80 11.79 0.30 -0.66
CA PHE A 80 13.22 0.11 -0.41
C PHE A 80 14.01 1.35 -0.84
N THR A 81 14.15 1.61 -2.12
CA THR A 81 14.86 2.80 -2.65
C THR A 81 14.00 3.61 -3.62
N GLU A 82 12.77 3.19 -3.86
CA GLU A 82 11.88 3.80 -4.85
C GLU A 82 11.49 5.24 -4.49
N TYR A 83 11.58 5.59 -3.20
CA TYR A 83 11.29 6.92 -2.70
C TYR A 83 12.48 7.89 -2.73
N PHE A 84 13.67 7.47 -3.21
CA PHE A 84 14.85 8.36 -3.30
C PHE A 84 14.66 9.51 -4.28
N LYS A 85 13.66 9.45 -5.13
CA LYS A 85 13.32 10.52 -6.07
C LYS A 85 11.87 10.94 -5.85
N PRO A 86 11.62 12.25 -5.63
CA PRO A 86 10.26 12.74 -5.48
C PRO A 86 9.42 12.43 -6.71
N LYS A 87 8.17 12.04 -6.50
CA LYS A 87 7.21 11.76 -7.55
C LYS A 87 6.08 12.77 -7.54
N LYS A 88 5.67 13.21 -8.71
CA LYS A 88 4.47 14.02 -8.85
C LYS A 88 3.24 13.13 -8.66
N PRO A 89 2.31 13.48 -7.77
CA PRO A 89 1.07 12.74 -7.60
C PRO A 89 0.28 12.69 -8.92
N HIS A 90 -0.33 11.55 -9.19
CA HIS A 90 -1.17 11.37 -10.37
C HIS A 90 -2.43 10.57 -10.05
N PHE A 91 -3.59 11.13 -10.40
CA PHE A 91 -4.90 10.48 -10.35
C PHE A 91 -5.57 10.60 -11.71
N PHE A 92 -6.17 9.49 -12.17
CA PHE A 92 -7.02 9.53 -13.36
C PHE A 92 -8.31 10.30 -13.08
N GLY A 93 -8.96 10.81 -14.14
CA GLY A 93 -10.23 11.54 -14.02
C GLY A 93 -11.38 10.77 -13.38
N SER A 94 -11.29 9.43 -13.34
CA SER A 94 -12.27 8.56 -12.67
C SER A 94 -12.20 8.61 -11.14
N TYR A 95 -11.13 9.17 -10.54
CA TYR A 95 -11.04 9.37 -9.10
C TYR A 95 -11.90 10.57 -8.68
N GLN A 96 -13.20 10.38 -8.69
CA GLN A 96 -14.25 11.32 -8.31
C GLN A 96 -15.02 10.73 -7.14
N ARG A 97 -15.53 11.58 -6.23
CA ARG A 97 -16.24 11.14 -5.03
C ARG A 97 -17.47 10.29 -5.36
N GLU A 98 -18.18 10.65 -6.42
CA GLU A 98 -19.39 9.96 -6.88
C GLU A 98 -19.12 8.51 -7.29
N ASN A 99 -17.90 8.21 -7.72
CA ASN A 99 -17.50 6.88 -8.15
C ASN A 99 -17.05 5.97 -7.02
N LEU A 100 -16.76 6.53 -5.82
CA LEU A 100 -16.22 5.82 -4.65
C LEU A 100 -16.94 6.27 -3.36
N PRO A 101 -18.28 6.11 -3.29
CA PRO A 101 -19.08 6.63 -2.17
C PRO A 101 -18.76 5.97 -0.82
N GLN A 102 -18.06 4.84 -0.83
CA GLN A 102 -17.63 4.13 0.39
C GLN A 102 -16.41 4.74 1.08
N ALA A 103 -15.76 5.74 0.47
CA ALA A 103 -14.59 6.39 1.05
C ALA A 103 -15.00 7.54 1.97
N GLU A 104 -14.30 7.70 3.09
CA GLU A 104 -14.53 8.74 4.08
C GLU A 104 -14.07 10.13 3.57
N ASP A 105 -14.64 11.18 4.15
CA ASP A 105 -14.43 12.57 3.73
C ASP A 105 -12.98 13.03 3.90
N GLU A 106 -12.30 12.56 4.93
CA GLU A 106 -10.92 12.89 5.23
C GLU A 106 -9.99 12.42 4.11
N TRP A 107 -10.26 11.24 3.54
CA TRP A 107 -9.48 10.70 2.43
C TRP A 107 -9.72 11.46 1.13
N TRP A 108 -10.93 11.98 0.92
CA TRP A 108 -11.21 12.86 -0.21
C TRP A 108 -10.49 14.19 -0.08
N SER A 109 -10.48 14.78 1.10
CA SER A 109 -9.73 16.02 1.39
C SER A 109 -8.24 15.81 1.15
N LEU A 110 -7.69 14.68 1.59
CA LEU A 110 -6.30 14.31 1.35
C LEU A 110 -6.01 14.09 -0.15
N LEU A 111 -6.93 13.45 -0.88
CA LEU A 111 -6.80 13.23 -2.33
C LEU A 111 -6.72 14.58 -3.08
N GLU A 112 -7.60 15.52 -2.78
CA GLU A 112 -7.62 16.83 -3.44
C GLU A 112 -6.37 17.66 -3.09
N LYS A 113 -5.94 17.64 -1.83
CA LYS A 113 -4.67 18.26 -1.41
C LYS A 113 -3.50 17.63 -2.18
N THR A 114 -3.46 16.30 -2.27
CA THR A 114 -2.40 15.56 -2.95
C THR A 114 -2.39 15.82 -4.45
N ARG A 115 -3.56 15.81 -5.12
CA ARG A 115 -3.70 16.01 -6.57
C ARG A 115 -3.04 17.29 -7.06
N ASN A 116 -3.15 18.34 -6.28
CA ASN A 116 -2.61 19.68 -6.59
C ASN A 116 -1.22 19.91 -5.96
N GLY A 117 -0.67 18.90 -5.31
CA GLY A 117 0.60 18.99 -4.58
C GLY A 117 1.84 18.98 -5.45
N SER A 118 2.96 19.34 -4.84
CA SER A 118 4.30 19.23 -5.40
C SER A 118 4.77 17.76 -5.46
N PRO A 119 5.83 17.43 -6.21
CA PRO A 119 6.47 16.13 -6.12
C PRO A 119 6.91 15.82 -4.68
N GLN A 120 6.63 14.59 -4.22
CA GLN A 120 6.89 14.12 -2.86
C GLN A 120 7.73 12.85 -2.87
N TYR A 121 8.51 12.64 -1.82
CA TYR A 121 9.23 11.39 -1.56
C TYR A 121 8.26 10.29 -1.13
N LEU A 122 7.26 10.62 -0.32
CA LEU A 122 6.15 9.73 0.01
C LEU A 122 5.17 9.67 -1.18
N ASP A 123 4.97 8.49 -1.77
CA ASP A 123 3.97 8.30 -2.83
C ASP A 123 2.54 8.30 -2.25
N THR A 124 2.11 9.46 -1.74
CA THR A 124 0.79 9.65 -1.12
C THR A 124 -0.34 9.25 -2.07
N ALA A 125 -0.17 9.52 -3.39
CA ALA A 125 -1.17 9.13 -4.37
C ALA A 125 -1.33 7.60 -4.45
N GLN A 126 -0.26 6.84 -4.31
CA GLN A 126 -0.31 5.38 -4.26
C GLN A 126 -1.01 4.90 -3.00
N LEU A 127 -0.67 5.47 -1.83
CA LEU A 127 -1.30 5.10 -0.55
C LEU A 127 -2.80 5.37 -0.55
N ILE A 128 -3.23 6.53 -1.08
CA ILE A 128 -4.67 6.83 -1.24
C ILE A 128 -5.36 5.79 -2.14
N LYS A 129 -4.76 5.42 -3.28
CA LYS A 129 -5.33 4.39 -4.15
C LYS A 129 -5.44 3.03 -3.47
N HIS A 130 -4.44 2.65 -2.67
CA HIS A 130 -4.48 1.42 -1.88
C HIS A 130 -5.59 1.46 -0.84
N TYR A 131 -5.70 2.56 -0.09
CA TYR A 131 -6.80 2.72 0.87
C TYR A 131 -8.17 2.63 0.19
N LEU A 132 -8.40 3.35 -0.91
CA LEU A 132 -9.65 3.31 -1.66
C LEU A 132 -9.96 1.89 -2.17
N GLY A 133 -8.92 1.14 -2.56
CA GLY A 133 -9.06 -0.26 -2.94
C GLY A 133 -9.44 -1.17 -1.77
N LEU A 134 -8.83 -0.96 -0.59
CA LEU A 134 -9.19 -1.69 0.64
C LEU A 134 -10.63 -1.38 1.07
N ARG A 135 -11.08 -0.12 0.98
CA ARG A 135 -12.47 0.27 1.24
C ARG A 135 -13.44 -0.40 0.27
N TYR A 136 -13.09 -0.45 -1.00
CA TYR A 136 -13.89 -1.15 -2.00
C TYR A 136 -13.95 -2.66 -1.73
N LEU A 137 -12.84 -3.28 -1.34
CA LEU A 137 -12.82 -4.69 -0.92
C LEU A 137 -13.73 -4.90 0.28
N ASN A 138 -13.64 -4.03 1.30
CA ASN A 138 -14.46 -4.10 2.50
C ASN A 138 -15.97 -3.94 2.21
N SER A 139 -16.33 -3.21 1.17
CA SER A 139 -17.75 -3.07 0.76
C SER A 139 -18.32 -4.32 0.09
N LYS A 140 -17.48 -5.32 -0.23
CA LYS A 140 -17.93 -6.56 -0.87
C LYS A 140 -18.53 -7.53 0.15
N LYS A 141 -19.43 -8.38 -0.34
CA LYS A 141 -20.04 -9.45 0.46
C LYS A 141 -18.94 -10.35 1.07
N GLY A 142 -18.98 -10.52 2.36
CA GLY A 142 -18.01 -11.33 3.11
C GLY A 142 -16.95 -10.53 3.87
N PHE A 143 -16.79 -9.23 3.55
CA PHE A 143 -15.84 -8.34 4.23
C PHE A 143 -16.50 -7.11 4.88
N ALA A 144 -17.83 -7.01 4.82
CA ALA A 144 -18.54 -5.88 5.40
C ALA A 144 -18.23 -5.76 6.91
N ASN A 145 -17.86 -4.57 7.34
CA ASN A 145 -17.49 -4.23 8.73
C ASN A 145 -16.12 -4.74 9.22
N TYR A 146 -15.24 -5.25 8.35
CA TYR A 146 -13.88 -5.54 8.75
C TYR A 146 -13.11 -4.25 9.03
N LYS A 147 -12.26 -4.30 10.05
CA LYS A 147 -11.30 -3.22 10.30
C LYS A 147 -10.27 -3.19 9.17
N ILE A 148 -10.05 -2.01 8.60
CA ILE A 148 -9.05 -1.80 7.56
C ILE A 148 -7.81 -1.17 8.17
N THR A 149 -6.66 -1.73 7.83
CA THR A 149 -5.36 -1.14 8.14
C THR A 149 -4.52 -1.08 6.87
N LEU A 150 -3.99 0.08 6.55
CA LEU A 150 -2.97 0.26 5.54
C LEU A 150 -1.64 0.55 6.24
N LEU A 151 -0.69 -0.36 6.10
CA LEU A 151 0.67 -0.20 6.63
C LEU A 151 1.61 0.24 5.52
N TYR A 152 2.41 1.25 5.83
CA TYR A 152 3.54 1.66 5.01
C TYR A 152 4.83 1.25 5.72
N ILE A 153 5.62 0.39 5.09
CA ILE A 153 6.92 -0.03 5.58
C ILE A 153 8.01 0.41 4.62
N PHE A 154 9.10 0.89 5.15
CA PHE A 154 10.22 1.35 4.32
C PHE A 154 11.55 1.03 4.95
N TRP A 155 12.56 0.89 4.10
CA TRP A 155 13.93 0.72 4.54
C TRP A 155 14.63 2.08 4.60
N GLU A 156 15.45 2.24 5.62
CA GLU A 156 16.39 3.36 5.72
C GLU A 156 17.69 2.90 6.39
N PRO A 157 18.83 3.55 6.14
CA PRO A 157 20.08 3.23 6.84
C PRO A 157 20.07 3.75 8.28
N VAL A 158 20.94 3.20 9.13
CA VAL A 158 21.04 3.62 10.54
C VAL A 158 21.37 5.11 10.68
N ASN A 159 22.18 5.64 9.76
CA ASN A 159 22.55 7.06 9.70
C ASN A 159 21.67 7.86 8.73
N TRP A 160 20.37 7.55 8.66
CA TRP A 160 19.40 8.22 7.77
C TRP A 160 19.40 9.75 7.90
N ASN A 161 19.69 10.26 9.11
CA ASN A 161 19.73 11.70 9.40
C ASN A 161 20.92 12.43 8.77
N ASP A 162 21.86 11.74 8.16
CA ASP A 162 22.94 12.36 7.38
C ASP A 162 22.52 12.72 5.96
N PHE A 163 21.32 12.29 5.52
CA PHE A 163 20.87 12.41 4.13
C PHE A 163 19.50 13.09 4.04
N ASP A 164 19.41 14.14 3.25
CA ASP A 164 18.19 14.92 3.11
C ASP A 164 17.01 14.13 2.53
N VAL A 165 17.28 13.13 1.67
CA VAL A 165 16.23 12.28 1.11
C VAL A 165 15.44 11.53 2.21
N PHE A 166 16.11 11.02 3.23
CA PHE A 166 15.44 10.31 4.32
C PHE A 166 14.75 11.28 5.28
N LYS A 167 15.36 12.43 5.56
CA LYS A 167 14.73 13.48 6.37
C LYS A 167 13.42 13.95 5.73
N ASN A 168 13.47 14.35 4.47
CA ASN A 168 12.30 14.83 3.75
C ASN A 168 11.19 13.76 3.67
N HIS A 169 11.56 12.48 3.42
CA HIS A 169 10.60 11.39 3.40
C HIS A 169 9.92 11.19 4.77
N ARG A 170 10.67 11.26 5.87
CA ARG A 170 10.11 11.17 7.22
C ARG A 170 9.20 12.34 7.55
N GLU A 171 9.61 13.57 7.22
CA GLU A 171 8.78 14.76 7.41
C GLU A 171 7.45 14.65 6.67
N GLU A 172 7.45 14.08 5.45
CA GLU A 172 6.22 13.84 4.69
C GLU A 172 5.33 12.73 5.27
N ILE A 173 5.89 11.76 6.02
CA ILE A 173 5.13 10.73 6.72
C ILE A 173 4.47 11.31 7.99
N GLU A 174 5.12 12.24 8.67
CA GLU A 174 4.67 12.84 9.93
C GLU A 174 3.62 13.95 9.75
N ASN A 175 3.52 14.54 8.53
CA ASN A 175 2.60 15.63 8.18
C ASN A 175 1.33 15.18 7.44
#